data_c8a198a9157533393454f629d9dcfdd5
#
_entry.id   c8a198a9157533393454f629d9dcfdd5
#
_cell.length_a   1.000
_cell.length_b   1.000
_cell.length_c   1.000
_cell.angle_alpha   90.00
_cell.angle_beta   90.00
_cell.angle_gamma   90.00
#
_symmetry.space_group_name_H-M   'P 1'
#
loop_
_entity.id
_entity.type
_entity.pdbx_description
1 polymer ?
#
loop_
_entity_poly.entity_id
_entity_poly.type
_entity_poly.pdbx_seq_one_letter_code
_entity_poly.pdbx_strand_id
1 'polypeptide(L)'
;DETAPRLLDLPPIEDPPAAEEPYTVKPDKKARSVPVYSRRLQLAVAMTDPANVAFRRNIANRLWALMMGRGIVEPMDMWHADNPPSHPALLDLLADALADHNYDMRYLLREMALTKTYQRSSQYKNDVDNPADDRCTVALLKPLSPEQLAWSMMQATSLTEATLEDLKAKHLKADAENAARQVEDPLWQEEALHNALK
;
A
#
# COMPACT_ATOMS: atom_id res chain seq x y z
N ASP A 1 23.51 -27.47 -2.25
CA ASP A 1 22.10 -27.85 -2.05
C ASP A 1 21.24 -26.65 -2.45
N GLU A 2 20.44 -26.82 -3.50
CA GLU A 2 19.46 -25.82 -3.89
C GLU A 2 18.21 -26.03 -3.04
N THR A 3 17.79 -24.99 -2.34
CA THR A 3 16.58 -25.00 -1.52
C THR A 3 15.52 -24.13 -2.20
N ALA A 4 14.35 -24.69 -2.48
CA ALA A 4 13.24 -23.91 -3.02
C ALA A 4 12.75 -22.87 -2.00
N PRO A 5 12.40 -21.65 -2.43
CA PRO A 5 11.87 -20.63 -1.54
C PRO A 5 10.55 -21.10 -0.92
N ARG A 6 10.39 -20.84 0.37
CA ARG A 6 9.22 -21.27 1.13
C ARG A 6 8.72 -20.12 2.02
N LEU A 7 7.43 -19.89 2.00
CA LEU A 7 6.76 -19.03 2.98
C LEU A 7 6.41 -19.85 4.23
N LEU A 8 6.28 -19.16 5.36
CA LEU A 8 5.95 -19.80 6.64
C LEU A 8 4.63 -20.57 6.51
N ASP A 9 4.65 -21.85 6.96
CA ASP A 9 3.50 -22.76 6.95
C ASP A 9 2.89 -23.07 5.57
N LEU A 10 3.57 -22.69 4.47
CA LEU A 10 3.14 -22.97 3.11
C LEU A 10 4.11 -23.97 2.42
N PRO A 11 3.66 -24.65 1.37
CA PRO A 11 4.53 -25.50 0.57
C PRO A 11 5.63 -24.69 -0.14
N PRO A 12 6.76 -25.31 -0.49
CA PRO A 12 7.80 -24.67 -1.25
C PRO A 12 7.29 -24.23 -2.63
N ILE A 13 7.82 -23.10 -3.12
CA ILE A 13 7.53 -22.61 -4.47
C ILE A 13 8.54 -23.28 -5.41
N GLU A 14 8.08 -24.24 -6.21
CA GLU A 14 8.93 -24.97 -7.14
C GLU A 14 9.02 -24.21 -8.47
N ASP A 15 10.25 -24.13 -9.02
CA ASP A 15 10.44 -23.62 -10.37
C ASP A 15 10.07 -24.70 -11.39
N PRO A 16 9.37 -24.37 -12.49
CA PRO A 16 9.17 -25.30 -13.58
C PRO A 16 10.49 -25.65 -14.25
N PRO A 17 10.57 -26.77 -14.98
CA PRO A 17 11.72 -27.10 -15.79
C PRO A 17 12.06 -25.95 -16.74
N ALA A 18 13.35 -25.74 -17.00
CA ALA A 18 13.82 -24.66 -17.85
C ALA A 18 13.14 -24.70 -19.23
N ALA A 19 12.49 -23.60 -19.60
CA ALA A 19 11.86 -23.47 -20.92
C ALA A 19 12.96 -23.25 -22.00
N GLU A 20 12.77 -23.79 -23.20
CA GLU A 20 13.67 -23.56 -24.34
C GLU A 20 13.77 -22.07 -24.67
N GLU A 21 12.66 -21.32 -24.57
CA GLU A 21 12.63 -19.87 -24.66
C GLU A 21 12.22 -19.25 -23.31
N PRO A 22 13.16 -18.69 -22.53
CA PRO A 22 12.86 -18.19 -21.19
C PRO A 22 12.14 -16.84 -21.16
N TYR A 23 12.00 -16.16 -22.30
CA TYR A 23 11.36 -14.84 -22.39
C TYR A 23 10.24 -14.81 -23.43
N THR A 24 9.07 -14.28 -23.06
CA THR A 24 8.01 -13.89 -24.01
C THR A 24 8.42 -12.64 -24.77
N VAL A 25 9.08 -11.69 -24.10
CA VAL A 25 9.72 -10.53 -24.70
C VAL A 25 11.19 -10.58 -24.34
N LYS A 26 12.05 -10.81 -25.35
CA LYS A 26 13.51 -10.90 -25.15
C LYS A 26 14.09 -9.55 -24.65
N PRO A 27 15.15 -9.57 -23.84
CA PRO A 27 15.82 -8.35 -23.41
C PRO A 27 16.34 -7.54 -24.60
N ASP A 28 15.91 -6.27 -24.71
CA ASP A 28 16.42 -5.31 -25.67
C ASP A 28 16.70 -3.97 -24.96
N LYS A 29 17.52 -3.10 -25.58
CA LYS A 29 17.85 -1.78 -25.04
C LYS A 29 16.62 -0.87 -24.89
N LYS A 30 15.57 -1.10 -25.69
CA LYS A 30 14.36 -0.25 -25.75
C LYS A 30 13.11 -0.93 -25.13
N ALA A 31 13.15 -2.24 -24.89
CA ALA A 31 12.01 -2.98 -24.37
C ALA A 31 12.36 -3.70 -23.06
N ARG A 32 11.44 -3.60 -22.08
CA ARG A 32 11.57 -4.36 -20.85
C ARG A 32 11.32 -5.84 -21.14
N SER A 33 12.27 -6.69 -20.73
CA SER A 33 12.11 -8.15 -20.88
C SER A 33 10.92 -8.66 -20.06
N VAL A 34 10.17 -9.58 -20.63
CA VAL A 34 9.08 -10.29 -19.95
C VAL A 34 9.41 -11.77 -19.94
N PRO A 35 9.73 -12.38 -18.78
CA PRO A 35 9.99 -13.81 -18.69
C PRO A 35 8.69 -14.59 -18.87
N VAL A 36 8.79 -15.81 -19.44
CA VAL A 36 7.68 -16.76 -19.51
C VAL A 36 7.24 -17.18 -18.11
N TYR A 37 8.21 -17.41 -17.21
CA TYR A 37 7.99 -17.70 -15.81
C TYR A 37 8.61 -16.63 -14.92
N SER A 38 7.81 -16.01 -14.09
CA SER A 38 8.27 -14.97 -13.17
C SER A 38 8.23 -15.47 -11.73
N ARG A 39 9.40 -15.73 -11.14
CA ARG A 39 9.53 -16.08 -9.71
C ARG A 39 8.90 -15.03 -8.79
N ARG A 40 9.00 -13.74 -9.16
CA ARG A 40 8.37 -12.64 -8.40
C ARG A 40 6.85 -12.72 -8.45
N LEU A 41 6.27 -13.10 -9.58
CA LEU A 41 4.83 -13.29 -9.71
C LEU A 41 4.38 -14.48 -8.87
N GLN A 42 5.10 -15.59 -8.90
CA GLN A 42 4.76 -16.76 -8.07
C GLN A 42 4.85 -16.45 -6.58
N LEU A 43 5.88 -15.71 -6.16
CA LEU A 43 5.98 -15.24 -4.78
C LEU A 43 4.79 -14.33 -4.41
N ALA A 44 4.42 -13.39 -5.28
CA ALA A 44 3.28 -12.52 -5.02
C ALA A 44 1.97 -13.30 -4.89
N VAL A 45 1.74 -14.29 -5.77
CA VAL A 45 0.58 -15.19 -5.69
C VAL A 45 0.58 -15.98 -4.39
N ALA A 46 1.72 -16.58 -4.02
CA ALA A 46 1.84 -17.35 -2.78
C ALA A 46 1.68 -16.46 -1.52
N MET A 47 2.17 -15.23 -1.55
CA MET A 47 1.98 -14.28 -0.44
C MET A 47 0.52 -13.90 -0.24
N THR A 48 -0.22 -13.69 -1.31
CA THR A 48 -1.64 -13.28 -1.26
C THR A 48 -2.61 -14.46 -1.29
N ASP A 49 -2.11 -15.69 -1.22
CA ASP A 49 -2.95 -16.89 -1.11
C ASP A 49 -3.79 -16.82 0.18
N PRO A 50 -5.10 -17.09 0.13
CA PRO A 50 -5.95 -17.16 1.33
C PRO A 50 -5.44 -18.14 2.41
N ALA A 51 -4.69 -19.18 2.02
CA ALA A 51 -4.05 -20.09 2.96
C ALA A 51 -2.90 -19.43 3.76
N ASN A 52 -2.36 -18.30 3.30
CA ASN A 52 -1.32 -17.56 4.02
C ASN A 52 -1.92 -16.72 5.17
N VAL A 53 -2.28 -17.39 6.25
CA VAL A 53 -2.89 -16.77 7.43
C VAL A 53 -1.97 -15.72 8.06
N ALA A 54 -0.66 -15.99 8.09
CA ALA A 54 0.33 -15.08 8.68
C ALA A 54 0.35 -13.73 7.94
N PHE A 55 0.35 -13.75 6.60
CA PHE A 55 0.36 -12.53 5.79
C PHE A 55 -0.91 -11.70 5.99
N ARG A 56 -2.11 -12.32 5.85
CA ARG A 56 -3.37 -11.60 5.98
C ARG A 56 -3.59 -11.02 7.38
N ARG A 57 -3.21 -11.74 8.45
CA ARG A 57 -3.25 -11.24 9.83
C ARG A 57 -2.28 -10.08 10.04
N ASN A 58 -1.06 -10.16 9.49
CA ASN A 58 -0.08 -9.08 9.61
C ASN A 58 -0.58 -7.79 8.94
N ILE A 59 -1.12 -7.87 7.72
CA ILE A 59 -1.67 -6.70 7.03
C ILE A 59 -2.88 -6.13 7.79
N ALA A 60 -3.80 -6.98 8.24
CA ALA A 60 -4.96 -6.55 9.02
C ALA A 60 -4.54 -5.83 10.32
N ASN A 61 -3.55 -6.37 11.05
CA ASN A 61 -3.02 -5.75 12.25
C ASN A 61 -2.38 -4.38 11.98
N ARG A 62 -1.63 -4.24 10.90
CA ARG A 62 -1.01 -2.96 10.50
C ARG A 62 -2.06 -1.91 10.12
N LEU A 63 -3.09 -2.30 9.37
CA LEU A 63 -4.20 -1.41 9.03
C LEU A 63 -4.99 -1.00 10.27
N TRP A 64 -5.23 -1.94 11.19
CA TRP A 64 -5.85 -1.66 12.48
C TRP A 64 -5.02 -0.66 13.29
N ALA A 65 -3.71 -0.91 13.44
CA ALA A 65 -2.81 -0.01 14.18
C ALA A 65 -2.78 1.40 13.58
N LEU A 66 -2.76 1.51 12.25
CA LEU A 66 -2.81 2.78 11.54
C LEU A 66 -4.11 3.55 11.87
N MET A 67 -5.24 2.86 11.91
CA MET A 67 -6.54 3.46 12.18
C MET A 67 -6.77 3.74 13.66
N MET A 68 -6.45 2.81 14.55
CA MET A 68 -6.78 2.89 15.98
C MET A 68 -5.64 3.44 16.85
N GLY A 69 -4.41 3.53 16.31
CA GLY A 69 -3.22 4.04 17.02
C GLY A 69 -2.44 2.97 17.79
N ARG A 70 -2.94 1.73 17.84
CA ARG A 70 -2.30 0.57 18.46
C ARG A 70 -2.70 -0.70 17.72
N GLY A 71 -1.76 -1.66 17.59
CA GLY A 71 -2.05 -2.98 17.00
C GLY A 71 -2.88 -3.88 17.93
N ILE A 72 -3.58 -4.85 17.34
CA ILE A 72 -4.18 -5.97 18.07
C ILE A 72 -3.07 -6.88 18.60
N VAL A 73 -1.98 -7.01 17.82
CA VAL A 73 -0.68 -7.50 18.28
C VAL A 73 0.24 -6.30 18.38
N GLU A 74 0.79 -6.06 19.56
CA GLU A 74 1.66 -4.92 19.86
C GLU A 74 2.86 -5.38 20.69
N PRO A 75 4.13 -5.06 20.31
CA PRO A 75 4.52 -4.34 19.10
C PRO A 75 4.19 -5.08 17.79
N MET A 76 3.87 -4.33 16.72
CA MET A 76 3.34 -4.90 15.46
C MET A 76 4.25 -5.93 14.78
N ASP A 77 5.56 -5.84 15.01
CA ASP A 77 6.57 -6.72 14.42
C ASP A 77 6.95 -7.90 15.34
N MET A 78 6.38 -7.96 16.54
CA MET A 78 6.67 -9.01 17.54
C MET A 78 5.56 -10.06 17.57
N TRP A 79 5.36 -10.72 16.46
CA TRP A 79 4.40 -11.82 16.34
C TRP A 79 5.03 -13.15 16.74
N HIS A 80 4.74 -13.64 17.95
CA HIS A 80 5.20 -14.95 18.45
C HIS A 80 4.26 -15.48 19.55
N ALA A 81 4.48 -16.73 19.97
CA ALA A 81 3.59 -17.43 20.91
C ALA A 81 3.44 -16.73 22.27
N ASP A 82 4.49 -16.02 22.73
CA ASP A 82 4.47 -15.30 24.01
C ASP A 82 3.88 -13.89 23.90
N ASN A 83 3.52 -13.45 22.69
CA ASN A 83 2.84 -12.18 22.44
C ASN A 83 1.53 -12.41 21.65
N PRO A 84 0.52 -13.01 22.28
CA PRO A 84 -0.73 -13.29 21.61
C PRO A 84 -1.50 -12.01 21.29
N PRO A 85 -2.35 -12.01 20.25
CA PRO A 85 -3.22 -10.88 19.96
C PRO A 85 -4.17 -10.60 21.14
N SER A 86 -4.38 -9.31 21.45
CA SER A 86 -5.32 -8.87 22.49
C SER A 86 -6.78 -9.29 22.19
N HIS A 87 -7.13 -9.32 20.90
CA HIS A 87 -8.45 -9.69 20.40
C HIS A 87 -8.34 -10.66 19.21
N PRO A 88 -8.09 -11.97 19.47
CA PRO A 88 -7.84 -12.94 18.39
C PRO A 88 -8.97 -13.03 17.37
N ALA A 89 -10.22 -13.13 17.84
CA ALA A 89 -11.39 -13.24 16.97
C ALA A 89 -11.60 -12.01 16.08
N LEU A 90 -11.29 -10.83 16.59
CA LEU A 90 -11.34 -9.60 15.79
C LEU A 90 -10.28 -9.58 14.70
N LEU A 91 -9.07 -10.00 15.05
CA LEU A 91 -7.97 -10.07 14.08
C LEU A 91 -8.28 -11.05 12.95
N ASP A 92 -8.84 -12.21 13.29
CA ASP A 92 -9.26 -13.20 12.29
C ASP A 92 -10.37 -12.66 11.40
N LEU A 93 -11.39 -12.02 11.97
CA LEU A 93 -12.45 -11.38 11.21
C LEU A 93 -11.92 -10.34 10.20
N LEU A 94 -10.99 -9.48 10.62
CA LEU A 94 -10.40 -8.47 9.76
C LEU A 94 -9.52 -9.10 8.67
N ALA A 95 -8.76 -10.14 9.02
CA ALA A 95 -7.90 -10.86 8.08
C ALA A 95 -8.74 -11.62 7.03
N ASP A 96 -9.82 -12.26 7.43
CA ASP A 96 -10.75 -12.97 6.54
C ASP A 96 -11.46 -11.97 5.62
N ALA A 97 -12.00 -10.88 6.16
CA ALA A 97 -12.63 -9.83 5.37
C ALA A 97 -11.68 -9.23 4.32
N LEU A 98 -10.40 -9.06 4.65
CA LEU A 98 -9.38 -8.58 3.71
C LEU A 98 -9.15 -9.58 2.57
N ALA A 99 -9.02 -10.87 2.89
CA ALA A 99 -8.82 -11.93 1.90
C ALA A 99 -10.05 -12.09 0.99
N ASP A 100 -11.25 -12.10 1.55
CA ASP A 100 -12.52 -12.25 0.83
C ASP A 100 -12.77 -11.10 -0.17
N HIS A 101 -12.19 -9.92 0.10
CA HIS A 101 -12.24 -8.76 -0.78
C HIS A 101 -10.97 -8.57 -1.60
N ASN A 102 -10.23 -9.66 -1.90
CA ASN A 102 -9.03 -9.65 -2.74
C ASN A 102 -7.98 -8.62 -2.28
N TYR A 103 -7.79 -8.49 -0.98
CA TYR A 103 -6.87 -7.52 -0.36
C TYR A 103 -7.18 -6.05 -0.71
N ASP A 104 -8.46 -5.71 -0.92
CA ASP A 104 -8.88 -4.32 -1.04
C ASP A 104 -8.76 -3.59 0.30
N MET A 105 -7.62 -2.95 0.51
CA MET A 105 -7.35 -2.17 1.72
C MET A 105 -8.33 -1.01 1.90
N ARG A 106 -8.85 -0.42 0.81
CA ARG A 106 -9.81 0.70 0.90
C ARG A 106 -11.13 0.24 1.48
N TYR A 107 -11.57 -0.95 1.07
CA TYR A 107 -12.75 -1.58 1.66
C TYR A 107 -12.56 -1.73 3.17
N LEU A 108 -11.48 -2.37 3.61
CA LEU A 108 -11.25 -2.63 5.03
C LEU A 108 -11.12 -1.33 5.85
N LEU A 109 -10.39 -0.33 5.35
CA LEU A 109 -10.25 0.97 6.00
C LEU A 109 -11.60 1.68 6.14
N ARG A 110 -12.45 1.61 5.11
CA ARG A 110 -13.80 2.16 5.15
C ARG A 110 -14.65 1.48 6.22
N GLU A 111 -14.68 0.16 6.24
CA GLU A 111 -15.45 -0.60 7.23
C GLU A 111 -14.97 -0.30 8.66
N MET A 112 -13.66 -0.22 8.89
CA MET A 112 -13.12 0.19 10.20
C MET A 112 -13.53 1.61 10.58
N ALA A 113 -13.50 2.57 9.65
CA ALA A 113 -13.89 3.95 9.91
C ALA A 113 -15.38 4.10 10.28
N LEU A 114 -16.24 3.22 9.76
CA LEU A 114 -17.68 3.19 10.08
C LEU A 114 -17.99 2.52 11.42
N THR A 115 -17.01 1.87 12.06
CA THR A 115 -17.25 1.24 13.36
C THR A 115 -17.46 2.27 14.47
N LYS A 116 -18.30 1.92 15.44
CA LYS A 116 -18.49 2.73 16.66
C LYS A 116 -17.18 2.88 17.42
N THR A 117 -16.27 1.93 17.34
CA THR A 117 -14.96 1.95 17.99
C THR A 117 -14.09 3.08 17.44
N TYR A 118 -14.02 3.23 16.13
CA TYR A 118 -13.24 4.30 15.50
C TYR A 118 -13.82 5.70 15.77
N GLN A 119 -15.16 5.78 15.85
CA GLN A 119 -15.88 7.04 16.05
C GLN A 119 -16.01 7.48 17.52
N ARG A 120 -15.33 6.78 18.44
CA ARG A 120 -15.30 7.18 19.85
C ARG A 120 -14.51 8.48 20.05
N SER A 121 -14.92 9.24 21.09
CA SER A 121 -14.15 10.39 21.56
C SER A 121 -12.85 9.94 22.23
N SER A 122 -11.82 10.75 22.11
CA SER A 122 -10.58 10.62 22.90
C SER A 122 -10.72 11.15 24.32
N GLN A 123 -11.85 11.79 24.66
CA GLN A 123 -12.11 12.30 26.00
C GLN A 123 -12.76 11.23 26.86
N TYR A 124 -12.13 10.94 27.99
CA TYR A 124 -12.70 10.08 29.02
C TYR A 124 -13.33 10.96 30.12
N LYS A 125 -14.59 10.70 30.44
CA LYS A 125 -15.38 11.55 31.33
C LYS A 125 -15.29 11.19 32.81
N ASN A 126 -14.66 10.08 33.16
CA ASN A 126 -14.63 9.61 34.55
C ASN A 126 -13.20 9.74 35.13
N ASP A 127 -13.12 10.27 36.35
CA ASP A 127 -11.89 10.36 37.15
C ASP A 127 -11.37 8.98 37.64
N VAL A 128 -11.95 7.90 37.16
CA VAL A 128 -11.57 6.53 37.51
C VAL A 128 -10.56 6.02 36.49
N ASP A 129 -9.47 5.50 37.00
CA ASP A 129 -8.33 4.86 36.34
C ASP A 129 -8.37 4.77 34.80
N ASN A 130 -7.34 5.33 34.17
CA ASN A 130 -7.16 5.32 32.73
C ASN A 130 -7.41 3.92 32.15
N PRO A 131 -8.43 3.72 31.30
CA PRO A 131 -8.74 2.39 30.78
C PRO A 131 -7.54 1.86 30.00
N ALA A 132 -7.30 0.55 30.10
CA ALA A 132 -6.23 -0.05 29.33
C ALA A 132 -6.43 0.21 27.82
N ASP A 133 -5.35 0.57 27.14
CA ASP A 133 -5.34 0.98 25.72
C ASP A 133 -5.86 -0.12 24.77
N ASP A 134 -5.75 -1.37 25.17
CA ASP A 134 -6.20 -2.54 24.40
C ASP A 134 -7.72 -2.72 24.39
N ARG A 135 -8.45 -2.10 25.32
CA ARG A 135 -9.91 -2.23 25.42
C ARG A 135 -10.70 -1.38 24.44
N CYS A 136 -10.03 -0.51 23.68
CA CYS A 136 -10.67 0.40 22.72
C CYS A 136 -11.86 1.18 23.31
N THR A 137 -11.82 1.53 24.60
CA THR A 137 -12.90 2.24 25.28
C THR A 137 -13.00 3.71 24.88
N VAL A 138 -11.88 4.30 24.53
CA VAL A 138 -11.72 5.66 23.99
C VAL A 138 -10.82 5.62 22.76
N ALA A 139 -10.90 6.64 21.92
CA ALA A 139 -9.97 6.79 20.80
C ALA A 139 -8.59 7.19 21.33
N LEU A 140 -7.56 6.50 20.89
CA LEU A 140 -6.17 6.86 21.25
C LEU A 140 -5.74 8.11 20.46
N LEU A 141 -5.01 9.00 21.13
CA LEU A 141 -4.34 10.11 20.46
C LEU A 141 -3.17 9.57 19.65
N LYS A 142 -3.14 9.91 18.37
CA LYS A 142 -2.08 9.49 17.46
C LYS A 142 -1.19 10.69 17.13
N PRO A 143 0.14 10.57 17.25
CA PRO A 143 1.03 11.60 16.76
C PRO A 143 0.92 11.72 15.25
N LEU A 144 0.96 12.92 14.73
CA LEU A 144 1.09 13.14 13.28
C LEU A 144 2.50 12.75 12.85
N SER A 145 2.64 12.12 11.67
CA SER A 145 3.95 11.97 11.07
C SER A 145 4.53 13.35 10.71
N PRO A 146 5.87 13.48 10.58
CA PRO A 146 6.48 14.73 10.13
C PRO A 146 5.87 15.26 8.83
N GLU A 147 5.56 14.37 7.88
CA GLU A 147 4.92 14.71 6.62
C GLU A 147 3.48 15.21 6.82
N GLN A 148 2.69 14.51 7.64
CA GLN A 148 1.32 14.92 7.96
C GLN A 148 1.31 16.29 8.66
N LEU A 149 2.24 16.52 9.59
CA LEU A 149 2.37 17.80 10.25
C LEU A 149 2.76 18.90 9.26
N ALA A 150 3.76 18.67 8.41
CA ALA A 150 4.19 19.60 7.38
C ALA A 150 3.04 19.97 6.42
N TRP A 151 2.32 18.95 5.92
CA TRP A 151 1.15 19.16 5.06
C TRP A 151 0.05 19.96 5.77
N SER A 152 -0.25 19.64 7.03
CA SER A 152 -1.26 20.36 7.81
C SER A 152 -0.89 21.82 8.01
N MET A 153 0.38 22.10 8.30
CA MET A 153 0.89 23.47 8.42
C MET A 153 0.84 24.22 7.09
N MET A 154 1.23 23.58 5.99
CA MET A 154 1.17 24.17 4.65
C MET A 154 -0.29 24.47 4.23
N GLN A 155 -1.23 23.60 4.55
CA GLN A 155 -2.65 23.84 4.31
C GLN A 155 -3.19 25.01 5.17
N ALA A 156 -2.89 25.01 6.45
CA ALA A 156 -3.35 26.06 7.36
C ALA A 156 -2.81 27.46 7.00
N THR A 157 -1.66 27.52 6.34
CA THR A 157 -1.03 28.78 5.88
C THR A 157 -1.33 29.11 4.41
N SER A 158 -2.19 28.32 3.74
CA SER A 158 -2.48 28.42 2.29
C SER A 158 -1.25 28.29 1.38
N LEU A 159 -0.12 27.82 1.93
CA LEU A 159 1.11 27.65 1.15
C LEU A 159 0.98 26.59 0.07
N THR A 160 0.16 25.54 0.31
CA THR A 160 -0.15 24.50 -0.68
C THR A 160 -0.84 25.07 -1.91
N GLU A 161 -1.79 25.97 -1.74
CA GLU A 161 -2.53 26.60 -2.84
C GLU A 161 -1.60 27.47 -3.70
N ALA A 162 -0.81 28.32 -3.06
CA ALA A 162 0.17 29.17 -3.75
C ALA A 162 1.22 28.35 -4.52
N THR A 163 1.70 27.26 -3.92
CA THR A 163 2.68 26.37 -4.57
C THR A 163 2.06 25.63 -5.77
N LEU A 164 0.81 25.16 -5.64
CA LEU A 164 0.09 24.49 -6.74
C LEU A 164 -0.18 25.44 -7.89
N GLU A 165 -0.54 26.70 -7.62
CA GLU A 165 -0.74 27.72 -8.66
C GLU A 165 0.56 28.04 -9.40
N ASP A 166 1.68 28.19 -8.67
CA ASP A 166 3.00 28.40 -9.28
C ASP A 166 3.44 27.20 -10.14
N LEU A 167 3.25 25.98 -9.64
CA LEU A 167 3.54 24.76 -10.41
C LEU A 167 2.67 24.64 -11.66
N LYS A 168 1.36 24.91 -11.57
CA LYS A 168 0.47 24.92 -12.74
C LYS A 168 0.90 25.96 -13.76
N ALA A 169 1.27 27.16 -13.31
CA ALA A 169 1.75 28.21 -14.21
C ALA A 169 3.07 27.82 -14.91
N LYS A 170 3.99 27.15 -14.19
CA LYS A 170 5.23 26.62 -14.76
C LYS A 170 4.99 25.51 -15.78
N HIS A 171 4.09 24.57 -15.48
CA HIS A 171 3.71 23.51 -16.42
C HIS A 171 3.07 24.07 -17.70
N LEU A 172 2.12 24.99 -17.55
CA LEU A 172 1.50 25.64 -18.70
C LEU A 172 2.50 26.37 -19.59
N LYS A 173 3.51 27.04 -19.01
CA LYS A 173 4.59 27.69 -19.79
C LYS A 173 5.46 26.66 -20.47
N ALA A 174 5.86 25.58 -19.79
CA ALA A 174 6.67 24.51 -20.36
C ALA A 174 5.94 23.80 -21.52
N ASP A 175 4.64 23.56 -21.37
CA ASP A 175 3.81 22.93 -22.40
C ASP A 175 3.66 23.89 -23.64
N ALA A 176 3.50 25.20 -23.42
CA ALA A 176 3.45 26.18 -24.48
C ALA A 176 4.79 26.30 -25.21
N GLU A 177 5.91 26.30 -24.50
CA GLU A 177 7.26 26.30 -25.08
C GLU A 177 7.54 25.01 -25.89
N ASN A 178 7.13 23.83 -25.34
CA ASN A 178 7.26 22.57 -26.07
C ASN A 178 6.38 22.52 -27.31
N ALA A 179 5.14 23.00 -27.22
CA ALA A 179 4.27 23.12 -28.39
C ALA A 179 4.84 24.07 -29.47
N ALA A 180 5.43 25.21 -29.07
CA ALA A 180 6.10 26.11 -29.98
C ALA A 180 7.32 25.45 -30.67
N ARG A 181 8.15 24.72 -29.94
CA ARG A 181 9.27 23.95 -30.51
C ARG A 181 8.82 22.87 -31.47
N GLN A 182 7.71 22.19 -31.19
CA GLN A 182 7.13 21.15 -32.05
C GLN A 182 6.67 21.74 -33.41
N VAL A 183 6.23 22.99 -33.44
CA VAL A 183 5.83 23.68 -34.68
C VAL A 183 7.05 24.12 -35.52
N GLU A 184 8.18 24.41 -34.88
CA GLU A 184 9.40 24.88 -35.54
C GLU A 184 10.36 23.75 -35.97
N ASP A 185 10.23 22.51 -35.45
CA ASP A 185 11.11 21.41 -35.81
C ASP A 185 10.49 20.46 -36.85
N PRO A 186 11.02 20.47 -38.12
CA PRO A 186 10.52 19.61 -39.20
C PRO A 186 10.61 18.11 -38.91
N LEU A 187 11.59 17.67 -38.12
CA LEU A 187 11.77 16.26 -37.76
C LEU A 187 10.67 15.75 -36.84
N TRP A 188 10.15 16.60 -35.97
CA TRP A 188 9.01 16.29 -35.11
C TRP A 188 7.70 16.13 -35.88
N GLN A 189 7.53 16.91 -36.96
CA GLN A 189 6.35 16.79 -37.82
C GLN A 189 6.35 15.48 -38.59
N GLU A 190 7.49 14.99 -39.06
CA GLU A 190 7.61 13.68 -39.72
C GLU A 190 7.37 12.51 -38.74
N GLU A 191 7.91 12.55 -37.52
CA GLU A 191 7.67 11.53 -36.50
C GLU A 191 6.21 11.49 -36.02
N ALA A 192 5.59 12.65 -35.84
CA ALA A 192 4.18 12.74 -35.46
C ALA A 192 3.26 12.18 -36.55
N LEU A 193 3.55 12.47 -37.84
CA LEU A 193 2.82 11.90 -38.98
C LEU A 193 3.02 10.39 -39.10
N HIS A 194 4.23 9.88 -38.86
CA HIS A 194 4.53 8.48 -38.92
C HIS A 194 3.84 7.67 -37.78
N ASN A 195 3.70 8.28 -36.61
CA ASN A 195 3.02 7.68 -35.46
C ASN A 195 1.48 7.74 -35.57
N ALA A 196 0.95 8.73 -36.29
CA ALA A 196 -0.50 8.85 -36.57
C ALA A 196 -0.99 7.91 -37.69
N LEU A 197 -0.08 7.34 -38.49
CA LEU A 197 -0.38 6.44 -39.60
C LEU A 197 -0.20 4.95 -39.25
N LYS A 198 0.16 4.63 -38.00
CA LYS A 198 0.21 3.27 -37.43
C LYS A 198 -0.99 3.00 -36.54
#